data_aecbe4c0db493cbd579208827b3fe072
#
_entry.id   aecbe4c0db493cbd579208827b3fe072
#
_cell.length_a   1.000
_cell.length_b   1.000
_cell.length_c   1.000
_cell.angle_alpha   90.00
_cell.angle_beta   90.00
_cell.angle_gamma   90.00
#
_symmetry.space_group_name_H-M   'P 1'
#
loop_
_entity.id
_entity.type
_entity.pdbx_description
1 polymer ?
#
loop_
_entity_poly.entity_id
_entity_poly.type
_entity_poly.pdbx_seq_one_letter_code
_entity_poly.pdbx_strand_id
1 'polypeptide(L)'
;MLSVSRRSVTHIGVAVTNRRFAMDVLLGIGTRKGLFLARSRDGRASWTVSPPQFPVADVKALAIDTRRETPRVLAGVLNSHFGPTLVVSDDLGETWSEPDDAPLSFPEDTEAALQGVWQIAPATDAEPDVVYAGVEPSALFRSADRGRTFELVRGLWEHPHRPQWEPGGGGLALHTVLPHPVDTQRVAVALSTGGVYQTADGGESWTPTNKGVTADFLPGELPEWGQCVHKVALDAESPSTMYLQNHGGVFRSTDAGVSWQSIDGGLPPSNFGFPIVAHPRKPGVIYTFPLVADMERFRFPPDACCAVYRSEDGGETWSKLDDGLPTVPFWAAVMRDAMCADNADPTGIYFGTRNGEVYCSADEGDHWQLVADKLPDVLCVRAAVIG
;
A
#
# COMPACT_ATOMS: atom_id res chain seq x y z
N MET A 1 73.19 -43.21 14.23
CA MET A 1 72.36 -42.15 14.74
C MET A 1 71.84 -41.39 13.54
N LEU A 2 70.59 -41.67 13.11
CA LEU A 2 69.94 -41.00 12.00
C LEU A 2 68.91 -40.06 12.55
N SER A 3 69.06 -38.73 12.30
CA SER A 3 68.18 -37.67 12.68
C SER A 3 67.00 -37.58 11.69
N VAL A 4 65.81 -37.78 12.14
CA VAL A 4 64.57 -37.61 11.38
C VAL A 4 64.05 -36.19 11.56
N SER A 5 64.07 -35.36 10.49
CA SER A 5 63.51 -34.04 10.42
C SER A 5 62.00 -34.12 10.25
N ARG A 6 61.28 -33.57 11.18
CA ARG A 6 59.78 -33.36 11.06
C ARG A 6 59.52 -32.16 10.18
N ARG A 7 58.88 -32.36 9.03
CA ARG A 7 58.30 -31.29 8.21
C ARG A 7 56.98 -30.84 8.83
N SER A 8 56.88 -29.57 9.14
CA SER A 8 55.66 -28.87 9.56
C SER A 8 54.72 -28.70 8.35
N VAL A 9 53.50 -29.21 8.45
CA VAL A 9 52.46 -29.00 7.44
C VAL A 9 51.68 -27.75 7.84
N THR A 10 51.85 -26.69 7.09
CA THR A 10 51.08 -25.45 7.23
C THR A 10 49.70 -25.66 6.61
N HIS A 11 48.68 -25.69 7.45
CA HIS A 11 47.26 -25.66 6.99
C HIS A 11 46.97 -24.25 6.49
N ILE A 12 46.79 -24.10 5.19
CA ILE A 12 46.19 -22.88 4.58
C ILE A 12 44.68 -23.01 4.80
N GLY A 13 44.19 -22.30 5.80
CA GLY A 13 42.75 -22.13 5.98
C GLY A 13 42.19 -21.26 4.85
N VAL A 14 41.46 -21.86 3.92
CA VAL A 14 40.63 -21.11 2.96
C VAL A 14 39.47 -20.51 3.75
N ALA A 15 39.53 -19.22 3.99
CA ALA A 15 38.39 -18.48 4.48
C ALA A 15 37.31 -18.49 3.38
N VAL A 16 36.31 -19.36 3.53
CA VAL A 16 35.07 -19.29 2.76
C VAL A 16 34.35 -18.04 3.22
N THR A 17 34.55 -16.92 2.54
CA THR A 17 33.71 -15.77 2.67
C THR A 17 32.33 -16.15 2.14
N ASN A 18 31.41 -16.51 3.04
CA ASN A 18 29.99 -16.52 2.74
C ASN A 18 29.58 -15.08 2.32
N ARG A 19 29.71 -14.76 1.05
CA ARG A 19 28.93 -13.67 0.47
C ARG A 19 27.47 -14.12 0.54
N ARG A 20 26.79 -13.82 1.65
CA ARG A 20 25.35 -13.64 1.60
C ARG A 20 25.14 -12.61 0.49
N PHE A 21 24.46 -12.97 -0.58
CA PHE A 21 23.99 -11.99 -1.55
C PHE A 21 23.19 -11.00 -0.72
N ALA A 22 23.67 -9.76 -0.65
CA ALA A 22 22.97 -8.73 0.11
C ALA A 22 21.68 -8.48 -0.65
N MET A 23 20.56 -8.58 0.07
CA MET A 23 19.22 -8.35 -0.46
C MET A 23 19.11 -6.96 -1.08
N ASP A 24 18.67 -6.90 -2.33
CA ASP A 24 18.45 -5.67 -3.07
C ASP A 24 16.95 -5.27 -2.97
N VAL A 25 16.68 -4.11 -2.37
CA VAL A 25 15.33 -3.60 -2.16
C VAL A 25 15.15 -2.29 -2.92
N LEU A 26 14.08 -2.21 -3.69
CA LEU A 26 13.59 -0.99 -4.31
C LEU A 26 12.40 -0.45 -3.52
N LEU A 27 12.45 0.82 -3.14
CA LEU A 27 11.37 1.56 -2.51
C LEU A 27 10.96 2.72 -3.44
N GLY A 28 9.77 2.64 -4.00
CA GLY A 28 9.15 3.75 -4.72
C GLY A 28 8.43 4.68 -3.75
N ILE A 29 8.66 5.99 -3.90
CA ILE A 29 8.13 7.06 -3.05
C ILE A 29 7.39 8.05 -3.94
N GLY A 30 6.08 7.94 -4.01
CA GLY A 30 5.23 8.89 -4.74
C GLY A 30 4.92 10.12 -3.90
N THR A 31 5.12 11.29 -4.47
CA THR A 31 4.96 12.57 -3.79
C THR A 31 4.09 13.55 -4.59
N ARG A 32 3.80 14.73 -4.01
CA ARG A 32 3.14 15.83 -4.74
C ARG A 32 4.03 16.50 -5.80
N LYS A 33 5.28 16.13 -5.88
CA LYS A 33 6.23 16.69 -6.87
C LYS A 33 7.11 15.60 -7.46
N GLY A 34 6.47 14.53 -7.91
CA GLY A 34 7.12 13.45 -8.62
C GLY A 34 7.32 12.18 -7.82
N LEU A 35 7.98 11.25 -8.48
CA LEU A 35 8.36 9.94 -7.99
C LEU A 35 9.84 9.93 -7.63
N PHE A 36 10.19 9.49 -6.44
CA PHE A 36 11.56 9.17 -6.04
C PHE A 36 11.70 7.65 -5.92
N LEU A 37 12.86 7.14 -6.31
CA LEU A 37 13.22 5.73 -6.13
C LEU A 37 14.38 5.66 -5.14
N ALA A 38 14.18 4.98 -4.03
CA ALA A 38 15.23 4.68 -3.07
C ALA A 38 15.65 3.22 -3.23
N ARG A 39 16.95 2.93 -3.26
CA ARG A 39 17.50 1.60 -3.41
C ARG A 39 18.45 1.27 -2.31
N SER A 40 18.30 0.10 -1.71
CA SER A 40 19.23 -0.51 -0.77
C SER A 40 19.77 -1.81 -1.33
N ARG A 41 21.09 -1.97 -1.36
CA ARG A 41 21.79 -3.17 -1.84
C ARG A 41 22.49 -3.95 -0.72
N ASP A 42 22.21 -3.61 0.51
CA ASP A 42 22.86 -4.13 1.71
C ASP A 42 21.87 -4.59 2.78
N GLY A 43 20.70 -5.03 2.36
CA GLY A 43 19.66 -5.53 3.26
C GLY A 43 18.98 -4.42 4.09
N ARG A 44 18.78 -3.26 3.50
CA ARG A 44 18.16 -2.05 4.09
C ARG A 44 19.06 -1.27 5.05
N ALA A 45 20.37 -1.61 5.15
CA ALA A 45 21.27 -0.89 6.07
C ALA A 45 21.60 0.53 5.58
N SER A 46 21.59 0.76 4.27
CA SER A 46 21.75 2.10 3.69
C SER A 46 20.89 2.28 2.44
N TRP A 47 20.62 3.54 2.10
CA TRP A 47 19.73 3.90 1.00
C TRP A 47 20.36 4.96 0.08
N THR A 48 20.19 4.76 -1.22
CA THR A 48 20.47 5.78 -2.24
C THR A 48 19.16 6.23 -2.85
N VAL A 49 18.86 7.53 -2.78
CA VAL A 49 17.62 8.11 -3.31
C VAL A 49 17.92 8.80 -4.64
N SER A 50 17.12 8.50 -5.67
CA SER A 50 17.23 9.11 -7.00
C SER A 50 16.79 10.58 -6.99
N PRO A 51 17.19 11.38 -7.98
CA PRO A 51 16.47 12.61 -8.30
C PRO A 51 14.98 12.33 -8.62
N PRO A 52 14.08 13.33 -8.47
CA PRO A 52 12.67 13.14 -8.77
C PRO A 52 12.43 12.91 -10.27
N GLN A 53 11.58 11.93 -10.56
CA GLN A 53 11.00 11.73 -11.89
C GLN A 53 9.60 12.38 -11.89
N PHE A 54 9.16 12.90 -13.04
CA PHE A 54 7.88 13.65 -13.15
C PHE A 54 7.74 14.81 -12.16
N PRO A 55 8.71 15.76 -12.08
CA PRO A 55 8.88 16.70 -10.96
C PRO A 55 7.75 17.73 -10.77
N VAL A 56 6.81 17.81 -11.71
CA VAL A 56 5.65 18.73 -11.64
C VAL A 56 4.31 18.01 -11.47
N ALA A 57 4.36 16.72 -11.17
CA ALA A 57 3.17 15.88 -11.09
C ALA A 57 2.99 15.26 -9.71
N ASP A 58 1.73 15.06 -9.29
CA ASP A 58 1.39 14.23 -8.14
C ASP A 58 1.51 12.75 -8.54
N VAL A 59 2.13 11.94 -7.70
CA VAL A 59 2.17 10.48 -7.83
C VAL A 59 1.51 9.86 -6.61
N LYS A 60 0.24 9.46 -6.77
CA LYS A 60 -0.60 8.92 -5.68
C LYS A 60 -0.67 7.40 -5.71
N ALA A 61 -0.44 6.78 -6.86
CA ALA A 61 -0.53 5.34 -7.04
C ALA A 61 0.77 4.79 -7.61
N LEU A 62 1.23 3.69 -7.04
CA LEU A 62 2.47 3.05 -7.42
C LEU A 62 2.34 1.54 -7.21
N ALA A 63 2.91 0.75 -8.12
CA ALA A 63 3.11 -0.68 -7.95
C ALA A 63 4.51 -1.09 -8.44
N ILE A 64 5.12 -2.04 -7.75
CA ILE A 64 6.34 -2.75 -8.20
C ILE A 64 5.92 -4.20 -8.38
N ASP A 65 5.69 -4.59 -9.64
CA ASP A 65 5.24 -5.92 -10.01
C ASP A 65 6.43 -6.85 -10.23
N THR A 66 6.66 -7.77 -9.31
CA THR A 66 7.75 -8.76 -9.32
C THR A 66 7.31 -10.17 -9.72
N ARG A 67 6.06 -10.34 -10.21
CA ARG A 67 5.52 -11.66 -10.60
C ARG A 67 6.17 -12.25 -11.84
N ARG A 68 7.00 -11.49 -12.54
CA ARG A 68 7.78 -11.92 -13.69
C ARG A 68 9.26 -11.74 -13.42
N GLU A 69 10.09 -12.45 -14.18
CA GLU A 69 11.57 -12.37 -14.10
C GLU A 69 12.07 -10.92 -14.24
N THR A 70 11.46 -10.14 -15.13
CA THR A 70 11.72 -8.70 -15.24
C THR A 70 10.66 -7.94 -14.46
N PRO A 71 11.01 -7.35 -13.29
CA PRO A 71 10.09 -6.54 -12.52
C PRO A 71 9.66 -5.30 -13.31
N ARG A 72 8.42 -4.87 -13.08
CA ARG A 72 7.82 -3.68 -13.69
C ARG A 72 7.40 -2.69 -12.63
N VAL A 73 7.72 -1.43 -12.82
CA VAL A 73 7.19 -0.33 -12.01
C VAL A 73 6.07 0.35 -12.77
N LEU A 74 4.92 0.53 -12.12
CA LEU A 74 3.77 1.25 -12.68
C LEU A 74 3.46 2.44 -11.76
N ALA A 75 3.24 3.62 -12.34
CA ALA A 75 2.93 4.82 -11.58
C ALA A 75 1.74 5.57 -12.19
N GLY A 76 0.80 5.97 -11.34
CA GLY A 76 -0.27 6.91 -11.68
C GLY A 76 0.23 8.33 -11.47
N VAL A 77 0.38 9.07 -12.55
CA VAL A 77 0.95 10.42 -12.60
C VAL A 77 -0.16 11.41 -12.91
N LEU A 78 -0.33 12.43 -12.09
CA LEU A 78 -1.29 13.52 -12.33
C LEU A 78 -0.52 14.83 -12.59
N ASN A 79 -0.46 15.20 -13.87
CA ASN A 79 0.14 16.44 -14.29
C ASN A 79 -0.92 17.54 -14.40
N SER A 80 -0.64 18.75 -13.91
CA SER A 80 -1.60 19.86 -13.91
C SER A 80 -1.94 20.38 -15.32
N HIS A 81 -1.10 20.10 -16.32
CA HIS A 81 -1.33 20.53 -17.71
C HIS A 81 -1.87 19.42 -18.62
N PHE A 82 -1.39 18.17 -18.41
CA PHE A 82 -1.69 17.06 -19.28
C PHE A 82 -2.74 16.11 -18.67
N GLY A 83 -3.12 16.34 -17.41
CA GLY A 83 -4.06 15.49 -16.70
C GLY A 83 -3.42 14.21 -16.13
N PRO A 84 -4.28 13.26 -15.71
CA PRO A 84 -3.82 11.99 -15.16
C PRO A 84 -3.46 10.99 -16.26
N THR A 85 -2.39 10.25 -16.03
CA THR A 85 -1.97 9.13 -16.88
C THR A 85 -1.36 8.00 -16.04
N LEU A 86 -1.14 6.84 -16.65
CA LEU A 86 -0.39 5.74 -16.08
C LEU A 86 0.85 5.52 -16.93
N VAL A 87 2.01 5.49 -16.28
CA VAL A 87 3.31 5.26 -16.90
C VAL A 87 3.92 3.96 -16.41
N VAL A 88 4.76 3.35 -17.24
CA VAL A 88 5.36 2.04 -16.99
C VAL A 88 6.86 2.09 -17.19
N SER A 89 7.60 1.38 -16.34
CA SER A 89 9.03 1.11 -16.50
C SER A 89 9.31 -0.38 -16.40
N ASP A 90 10.03 -0.91 -17.36
CA ASP A 90 10.49 -2.31 -17.39
C ASP A 90 11.97 -2.46 -16.97
N ASP A 91 12.59 -1.37 -16.48
CA ASP A 91 14.00 -1.29 -16.09
C ASP A 91 14.20 -0.66 -14.69
N LEU A 92 13.22 -0.88 -13.79
CA LEU A 92 13.23 -0.39 -12.41
C LEU A 92 13.31 1.14 -12.29
N GLY A 93 12.72 1.85 -13.25
CA GLY A 93 12.59 3.30 -13.22
C GLY A 93 13.73 4.06 -13.90
N GLU A 94 14.63 3.39 -14.63
CA GLU A 94 15.66 4.08 -15.43
C GLU A 94 15.03 4.79 -16.64
N THR A 95 14.06 4.13 -17.31
CA THR A 95 13.27 4.72 -18.39
C THR A 95 11.77 4.47 -18.20
N TRP A 96 10.96 5.36 -18.74
CA TRP A 96 9.50 5.29 -18.63
C TRP A 96 8.86 5.40 -20.01
N SER A 97 7.80 4.63 -20.24
CA SER A 97 6.99 4.68 -21.44
C SER A 97 5.55 5.00 -21.08
N GLU A 98 4.97 5.95 -21.82
CA GLU A 98 3.53 6.10 -21.95
C GLU A 98 3.12 5.36 -23.21
N PRO A 99 2.03 4.59 -23.23
CA PRO A 99 1.43 4.12 -24.46
C PRO A 99 1.00 5.30 -25.34
N ASP A 100 1.06 5.13 -26.64
CA ASP A 100 0.70 6.18 -27.64
C ASP A 100 -0.75 6.66 -27.46
N ASP A 101 -1.65 5.73 -27.08
CA ASP A 101 -3.03 6.04 -26.67
C ASP A 101 -3.12 6.00 -25.13
N ALA A 102 -3.93 6.88 -24.54
CA ALA A 102 -4.14 6.90 -23.09
C ALA A 102 -4.52 5.49 -22.57
N PRO A 103 -3.66 4.83 -21.79
CA PRO A 103 -3.84 3.42 -21.43
C PRO A 103 -5.07 3.21 -20.55
N LEU A 104 -5.54 4.28 -19.93
CA LEU A 104 -6.59 4.30 -18.93
C LEU A 104 -7.50 5.50 -19.19
N SER A 105 -8.63 5.26 -19.80
CA SER A 105 -9.63 6.27 -20.11
C SER A 105 -11.04 5.73 -19.93
N PHE A 106 -11.96 6.60 -19.52
CA PHE A 106 -13.37 6.23 -19.49
C PHE A 106 -13.93 6.10 -20.91
N PRO A 107 -14.74 5.07 -21.20
CA PRO A 107 -15.48 4.98 -22.44
C PRO A 107 -16.39 6.21 -22.66
N GLU A 108 -16.59 6.63 -23.92
CA GLU A 108 -17.35 7.83 -24.27
C GLU A 108 -18.80 7.82 -23.73
N ASP A 109 -19.42 6.64 -23.70
CA ASP A 109 -20.80 6.46 -23.21
C ASP A 109 -20.97 6.69 -21.72
N THR A 110 -19.88 6.78 -20.96
CA THR A 110 -19.91 7.08 -19.52
C THR A 110 -20.01 8.57 -19.20
N GLU A 111 -19.73 9.43 -20.17
CA GLU A 111 -19.64 10.90 -20.01
C GLU A 111 -18.68 11.32 -18.85
N ALA A 112 -17.79 10.43 -18.43
CA ALA A 112 -16.84 10.66 -17.34
C ALA A 112 -15.43 10.89 -17.88
N ALA A 113 -14.65 11.67 -17.13
CA ALA A 113 -13.24 11.89 -17.41
C ALA A 113 -12.38 11.43 -16.22
N LEU A 114 -11.26 10.80 -16.50
CA LEU A 114 -10.28 10.41 -15.49
C LEU A 114 -9.75 11.65 -14.75
N GLN A 115 -9.81 11.65 -13.42
CA GLN A 115 -9.32 12.73 -12.57
C GLN A 115 -8.08 12.34 -11.77
N GLY A 116 -7.83 11.03 -11.64
CA GLY A 116 -6.63 10.51 -10.99
C GLY A 116 -6.63 9.01 -10.86
N VAL A 117 -5.43 8.43 -10.78
CA VAL A 117 -5.22 7.03 -10.44
C VAL A 117 -4.89 6.96 -8.94
N TRP A 118 -5.66 6.19 -8.18
CA TRP A 118 -5.54 6.11 -6.73
C TRP A 118 -4.91 4.80 -6.24
N GLN A 119 -5.09 3.73 -7.01
CA GLN A 119 -4.51 2.43 -6.69
C GLN A 119 -4.09 1.73 -7.98
N ILE A 120 -2.92 1.11 -7.95
CA ILE A 120 -2.50 0.13 -8.95
C ILE A 120 -2.25 -1.16 -8.19
N ALA A 121 -2.97 -2.23 -8.55
CA ALA A 121 -2.91 -3.50 -7.87
C ALA A 121 -2.63 -4.62 -8.88
N PRO A 122 -1.40 -5.13 -8.96
CA PRO A 122 -1.13 -6.39 -9.63
C PRO A 122 -2.02 -7.49 -9.05
N ALA A 123 -2.58 -8.36 -9.90
CA ALA A 123 -3.36 -9.51 -9.49
C ALA A 123 -2.46 -10.58 -8.83
N THR A 124 -2.92 -11.81 -8.76
CA THR A 124 -2.15 -12.91 -8.17
C THR A 124 -1.21 -13.56 -9.18
N ASP A 125 -0.34 -14.44 -8.73
CA ASP A 125 0.56 -15.23 -9.60
C ASP A 125 -0.20 -16.11 -10.59
N ALA A 126 -1.47 -16.45 -10.31
CA ALA A 126 -2.35 -17.19 -11.24
C ALA A 126 -2.74 -16.34 -12.47
N GLU A 127 -2.70 -15.01 -12.36
CA GLU A 127 -2.98 -14.07 -13.45
C GLU A 127 -1.82 -13.04 -13.59
N PRO A 128 -0.62 -13.48 -13.98
CA PRO A 128 0.59 -12.64 -13.93
C PRO A 128 0.55 -11.43 -14.89
N ASP A 129 -0.35 -11.39 -15.84
CA ASP A 129 -0.53 -10.27 -16.78
C ASP A 129 -1.68 -9.32 -16.37
N VAL A 130 -2.46 -9.69 -15.35
CA VAL A 130 -3.58 -8.86 -14.87
C VAL A 130 -3.09 -7.82 -13.87
N VAL A 131 -3.54 -6.58 -14.10
CA VAL A 131 -3.34 -5.42 -13.22
C VAL A 131 -4.67 -4.68 -13.12
N TYR A 132 -5.03 -4.30 -11.91
CA TYR A 132 -6.20 -3.45 -11.66
C TYR A 132 -5.77 -2.01 -11.38
N ALA A 133 -6.63 -1.06 -11.76
CA ALA A 133 -6.49 0.34 -11.41
C ALA A 133 -7.78 0.87 -10.79
N GLY A 134 -7.67 1.37 -9.56
CA GLY A 134 -8.72 2.14 -8.89
C GLY A 134 -8.53 3.62 -9.16
N VAL A 135 -9.58 4.32 -9.53
CA VAL A 135 -9.50 5.68 -10.04
C VAL A 135 -10.49 6.65 -9.40
N GLU A 136 -10.36 7.91 -9.74
CA GLU A 136 -11.31 9.00 -9.51
C GLU A 136 -11.82 9.52 -10.87
N PRO A 137 -13.15 9.69 -11.05
CA PRO A 137 -14.22 9.29 -10.14
C PRO A 137 -14.25 7.78 -9.90
N SER A 138 -14.81 7.34 -8.76
CA SER A 138 -14.77 5.94 -8.30
C SER A 138 -15.15 4.95 -9.39
N ALA A 139 -14.16 4.24 -9.90
CA ALA A 139 -14.30 3.16 -10.86
C ALA A 139 -13.12 2.19 -10.75
N LEU A 140 -13.35 0.97 -11.17
CA LEU A 140 -12.34 -0.07 -11.30
C LEU A 140 -12.06 -0.32 -12.78
N PHE A 141 -10.77 -0.36 -13.13
CA PHE A 141 -10.31 -0.78 -14.44
C PHE A 141 -9.46 -2.04 -14.31
N ARG A 142 -9.50 -2.89 -15.33
CA ARG A 142 -8.72 -4.12 -15.41
C ARG A 142 -7.89 -4.14 -16.69
N SER A 143 -6.61 -4.42 -16.55
CA SER A 143 -5.69 -4.73 -17.65
C SER A 143 -5.44 -6.23 -17.70
N ALA A 144 -5.28 -6.77 -18.91
CA ALA A 144 -4.87 -8.16 -19.16
C ALA A 144 -3.49 -8.25 -19.85
N ASP A 145 -2.77 -7.11 -19.96
CA ASP A 145 -1.52 -6.96 -20.70
C ASP A 145 -0.42 -6.25 -19.88
N ARG A 146 -0.47 -6.43 -18.55
CA ARG A 146 0.48 -5.85 -17.60
C ARG A 146 0.41 -4.33 -17.51
N GLY A 147 -0.78 -3.74 -17.67
CA GLY A 147 -1.01 -2.30 -17.51
C GLY A 147 -0.72 -1.48 -18.77
N ARG A 148 -0.67 -2.09 -19.96
CA ARG A 148 -0.54 -1.36 -21.22
C ARG A 148 -1.86 -0.79 -21.71
N THR A 149 -2.94 -1.53 -21.52
CA THR A 149 -4.31 -1.09 -21.79
C THR A 149 -5.23 -1.50 -20.65
N PHE A 150 -6.31 -0.75 -20.45
CA PHE A 150 -7.26 -1.00 -19.37
C PHE A 150 -8.70 -0.92 -19.90
N GLU A 151 -9.53 -1.80 -19.39
CA GLU A 151 -10.96 -1.83 -19.64
C GLU A 151 -11.73 -1.52 -18.36
N LEU A 152 -12.81 -0.74 -18.48
CA LEU A 152 -13.70 -0.41 -17.38
C LEU A 152 -14.46 -1.65 -16.92
N VAL A 153 -14.43 -1.95 -15.62
CA VAL A 153 -15.25 -3.00 -15.00
C VAL A 153 -16.68 -2.48 -14.85
N ARG A 154 -17.51 -2.80 -15.86
CA ARG A 154 -18.87 -2.28 -16.02
C ARG A 154 -19.78 -2.61 -14.84
N GLY A 155 -19.71 -3.84 -14.30
CA GLY A 155 -20.59 -4.25 -13.21
C GLY A 155 -20.49 -3.37 -11.96
N LEU A 156 -19.30 -2.82 -11.67
CA LEU A 156 -19.13 -1.85 -10.59
C LEU A 156 -19.59 -0.44 -11.00
N TRP A 157 -19.25 -0.03 -12.23
CA TRP A 157 -19.63 1.29 -12.74
C TRP A 157 -21.15 1.48 -12.85
N GLU A 158 -21.87 0.44 -13.22
CA GLU A 158 -23.32 0.42 -13.39
C GLU A 158 -24.08 0.02 -12.11
N HIS A 159 -23.36 -0.15 -10.99
CA HIS A 159 -23.98 -0.55 -9.73
C HIS A 159 -25.03 0.46 -9.27
N PRO A 160 -26.22 0.01 -8.81
CA PRO A 160 -27.34 0.90 -8.42
C PRO A 160 -27.02 1.90 -7.32
N HIS A 161 -26.03 1.59 -6.47
CA HIS A 161 -25.60 2.50 -5.40
C HIS A 161 -24.68 3.63 -5.89
N ARG A 162 -24.08 3.51 -7.07
CA ARG A 162 -23.07 4.46 -7.56
C ARG A 162 -23.54 5.92 -7.55
N PRO A 163 -24.79 6.27 -7.96
CA PRO A 163 -25.27 7.65 -7.89
C PRO A 163 -25.37 8.23 -6.48
N GLN A 164 -25.23 7.39 -5.45
CA GLN A 164 -25.33 7.75 -4.05
C GLN A 164 -23.98 7.78 -3.34
N TRP A 165 -22.87 7.44 -4.05
CA TRP A 165 -21.55 7.58 -3.49
C TRP A 165 -21.15 9.04 -3.46
N GLU A 166 -20.76 9.51 -2.27
CA GLU A 166 -20.42 10.91 -2.05
C GLU A 166 -18.89 11.09 -2.02
N PRO A 167 -18.36 12.23 -2.41
CA PRO A 167 -16.94 12.50 -2.25
C PRO A 167 -16.59 12.63 -0.76
N GLY A 168 -15.58 11.91 -0.29
CA GLY A 168 -14.93 12.19 0.98
C GLY A 168 -14.04 13.43 0.90
N GLY A 169 -13.41 13.82 2.00
CA GLY A 169 -12.46 14.94 2.03
C GLY A 169 -11.26 14.81 1.08
N GLY A 170 -11.04 13.62 0.50
CA GLY A 170 -10.00 13.34 -0.49
C GLY A 170 -10.49 13.16 -1.92
N GLY A 171 -11.79 13.31 -2.20
CA GLY A 171 -12.41 13.07 -3.49
C GLY A 171 -13.26 11.78 -3.54
N LEU A 172 -13.93 11.56 -4.66
CA LEU A 172 -14.72 10.36 -4.92
C LEU A 172 -13.83 9.31 -5.61
N ALA A 173 -13.08 8.55 -4.83
CA ALA A 173 -12.05 7.65 -5.32
C ALA A 173 -12.24 6.18 -4.93
N LEU A 174 -11.91 5.28 -5.83
CA LEU A 174 -11.65 3.88 -5.54
C LEU A 174 -10.15 3.74 -5.23
N HIS A 175 -9.83 3.55 -3.97
CA HIS A 175 -8.45 3.63 -3.46
C HIS A 175 -7.89 2.32 -2.90
N THR A 176 -8.69 1.25 -2.85
CA THR A 176 -8.23 -0.07 -2.44
C THR A 176 -8.77 -1.12 -3.40
N VAL A 177 -7.89 -1.95 -3.92
CA VAL A 177 -8.21 -3.11 -4.76
C VAL A 177 -7.47 -4.31 -4.21
N LEU A 178 -8.20 -5.36 -3.88
CA LEU A 178 -7.68 -6.59 -3.29
C LEU A 178 -8.13 -7.78 -4.13
N PRO A 179 -7.35 -8.20 -5.14
CA PRO A 179 -7.57 -9.47 -5.82
C PRO A 179 -7.42 -10.62 -4.81
N HIS A 180 -8.33 -11.59 -4.87
CA HIS A 180 -8.24 -12.75 -4.00
C HIS A 180 -7.05 -13.64 -4.39
N PRO A 181 -6.20 -14.10 -3.44
CA PRO A 181 -4.91 -14.72 -3.75
C PRO A 181 -5.01 -16.06 -4.51
N VAL A 182 -6.17 -16.72 -4.50
CA VAL A 182 -6.37 -18.04 -5.12
C VAL A 182 -7.50 -18.04 -6.14
N ASP A 183 -8.59 -17.32 -5.86
CA ASP A 183 -9.79 -17.31 -6.71
C ASP A 183 -9.82 -16.03 -7.57
N THR A 184 -9.47 -16.16 -8.83
CA THR A 184 -9.35 -15.04 -9.77
C THR A 184 -10.70 -14.38 -10.11
N GLN A 185 -11.83 -15.00 -9.73
CA GLN A 185 -13.15 -14.41 -9.90
C GLN A 185 -13.52 -13.46 -8.75
N ARG A 186 -12.74 -13.47 -7.67
CA ARG A 186 -13.03 -12.68 -6.47
C ARG A 186 -12.09 -11.48 -6.37
N VAL A 187 -12.69 -10.31 -6.21
CA VAL A 187 -11.99 -9.05 -5.94
C VAL A 187 -12.78 -8.27 -4.90
N ALA A 188 -12.11 -7.71 -3.91
CA ALA A 188 -12.69 -6.71 -3.02
C ALA A 188 -12.15 -5.33 -3.36
N VAL A 189 -13.01 -4.31 -3.25
CA VAL A 189 -12.62 -2.90 -3.43
C VAL A 189 -13.14 -2.05 -2.29
N ALA A 190 -12.46 -0.95 -2.00
CA ALA A 190 -12.96 0.07 -1.09
C ALA A 190 -12.92 1.45 -1.73
N LEU A 191 -13.99 2.20 -1.46
CA LEU A 191 -14.26 3.52 -2.02
C LEU A 191 -14.35 4.57 -0.91
N SER A 192 -13.96 5.78 -1.23
CA SER A 192 -14.25 6.94 -0.36
C SER A 192 -15.75 7.09 -0.20
N THR A 193 -16.24 7.09 1.05
CA THR A 193 -17.68 7.18 1.41
C THR A 193 -18.63 6.26 0.64
N GLY A 194 -18.11 5.17 0.08
CA GLY A 194 -18.91 4.10 -0.55
C GLY A 194 -18.87 2.81 0.26
N GLY A 195 -17.82 2.64 1.07
CA GLY A 195 -17.58 1.39 1.81
C GLY A 195 -16.81 0.35 0.99
N VAL A 196 -16.98 -0.90 1.35
CA VAL A 196 -16.38 -2.09 0.71
C VAL A 196 -17.39 -2.77 -0.19
N TYR A 197 -16.98 -3.14 -1.39
CA TYR A 197 -17.74 -3.96 -2.33
C TYR A 197 -16.93 -5.19 -2.74
N GLN A 198 -17.60 -6.29 -3.00
CA GLN A 198 -16.95 -7.53 -3.45
C GLN A 198 -17.67 -8.12 -4.66
N THR A 199 -16.89 -8.73 -5.54
CA THR A 199 -17.35 -9.59 -6.62
C THR A 199 -16.89 -11.03 -6.39
N ALA A 200 -17.64 -12.00 -6.93
CA ALA A 200 -17.28 -13.41 -6.98
C ALA A 200 -17.46 -13.99 -8.39
N ASP A 201 -17.66 -13.14 -9.39
CA ASP A 201 -17.95 -13.51 -10.77
C ASP A 201 -17.09 -12.72 -11.78
N GLY A 202 -15.88 -12.33 -11.37
CA GLY A 202 -14.94 -11.60 -12.22
C GLY A 202 -15.29 -10.15 -12.49
N GLY A 203 -16.22 -9.57 -11.70
CA GLY A 203 -16.61 -8.17 -11.81
C GLY A 203 -17.92 -7.91 -12.54
N GLU A 204 -18.67 -8.96 -12.90
CA GLU A 204 -20.00 -8.84 -13.52
C GLU A 204 -21.02 -8.27 -12.54
N SER A 205 -20.98 -8.73 -11.27
CA SER A 205 -21.82 -8.19 -10.20
C SER A 205 -21.04 -7.87 -8.94
N TRP A 206 -21.56 -6.94 -8.13
CA TRP A 206 -20.91 -6.47 -6.91
C TRP A 206 -21.91 -6.40 -5.76
N THR A 207 -21.44 -6.71 -4.57
CA THR A 207 -22.23 -6.67 -3.34
C THR A 207 -21.54 -5.82 -2.29
N PRO A 208 -22.22 -4.87 -1.63
CA PRO A 208 -21.68 -4.14 -0.49
C PRO A 208 -21.48 -5.08 0.69
N THR A 209 -20.36 -4.94 1.39
CA THR A 209 -19.96 -5.82 2.50
C THR A 209 -19.48 -5.01 3.69
N ASN A 210 -20.38 -4.21 4.27
CA ASN A 210 -20.06 -3.23 5.30
C ASN A 210 -20.74 -3.51 6.67
N LYS A 211 -21.37 -4.68 6.84
CA LYS A 211 -22.07 -5.01 8.07
C LYS A 211 -21.15 -4.96 9.29
N GLY A 212 -21.46 -4.07 10.22
CA GLY A 212 -20.67 -3.87 11.44
C GLY A 212 -19.65 -2.72 11.37
N VAL A 213 -19.40 -2.16 10.18
CA VAL A 213 -18.55 -0.96 10.04
C VAL A 213 -19.37 0.29 10.33
N THR A 214 -18.89 1.12 11.25
CA THR A 214 -19.57 2.36 11.63
C THR A 214 -19.46 3.46 10.57
N ALA A 215 -20.45 4.35 10.56
CA ALA A 215 -20.48 5.54 9.71
C ALA A 215 -21.09 6.70 10.51
N ASP A 216 -20.38 7.17 11.53
CA ASP A 216 -20.87 8.10 12.56
C ASP A 216 -21.33 9.46 12.02
N PHE A 217 -20.98 9.79 10.78
CA PHE A 217 -21.41 11.01 10.08
C PHE A 217 -22.68 10.83 9.24
N LEU A 218 -23.24 9.62 9.15
CA LEU A 218 -24.49 9.34 8.48
C LEU A 218 -25.64 9.20 9.48
N PRO A 219 -26.85 9.63 9.14
CA PRO A 219 -28.02 9.41 9.99
C PRO A 219 -28.42 7.92 9.98
N GLY A 220 -28.66 7.36 11.16
CA GLY A 220 -29.20 6.00 11.34
C GLY A 220 -28.17 4.99 11.83
N GLU A 221 -28.68 3.79 12.10
CA GLU A 221 -27.83 2.64 12.42
C GLU A 221 -27.13 2.15 11.15
N LEU A 222 -25.97 1.52 11.28
CA LEU A 222 -25.08 0.92 10.27
C LEU A 222 -25.68 0.82 8.85
N PRO A 223 -25.45 1.78 7.95
CA PRO A 223 -25.97 1.74 6.59
C PRO A 223 -25.31 0.63 5.78
N GLU A 224 -25.97 0.15 4.73
CA GLU A 224 -25.45 -0.86 3.82
C GLU A 224 -24.21 -0.36 3.06
N TRP A 225 -24.16 0.92 2.75
CA TRP A 225 -23.01 1.59 2.12
C TRP A 225 -22.84 3.01 2.67
N GLY A 226 -21.75 3.68 2.29
CA GLY A 226 -21.48 5.06 2.70
C GLY A 226 -20.42 5.17 3.79
N GLN A 227 -19.88 4.06 4.26
CA GLN A 227 -18.77 4.06 5.21
C GLN A 227 -17.54 4.74 4.61
N CYS A 228 -16.88 5.58 5.40
CA CYS A 228 -15.61 6.21 5.00
C CYS A 228 -14.44 5.27 5.29
N VAL A 229 -14.32 4.26 4.45
CA VAL A 229 -13.20 3.31 4.53
C VAL A 229 -11.94 3.99 4.04
N HIS A 230 -10.83 3.84 4.75
CA HIS A 230 -9.55 4.40 4.38
C HIS A 230 -8.64 3.38 3.72
N LYS A 231 -8.58 2.16 4.24
CA LYS A 231 -7.79 1.07 3.67
C LYS A 231 -8.32 -0.28 4.15
N VAL A 232 -8.16 -1.29 3.29
CA VAL A 232 -8.40 -2.70 3.64
C VAL A 232 -7.15 -3.50 3.31
N ALA A 233 -6.84 -4.51 4.15
CA ALA A 233 -5.73 -5.44 3.95
C ALA A 233 -6.22 -6.88 4.12
N LEU A 234 -5.62 -7.81 3.37
CA LEU A 234 -5.85 -9.26 3.52
C LEU A 234 -4.84 -9.87 4.47
N ASP A 235 -5.27 -10.84 5.27
CA ASP A 235 -4.37 -11.65 6.08
C ASP A 235 -3.48 -12.54 5.19
N ALA A 236 -2.27 -12.83 5.68
CA ALA A 236 -1.24 -13.55 4.93
C ALA A 236 -1.64 -14.97 4.51
N GLU A 237 -2.33 -15.69 5.39
CA GLU A 237 -2.63 -17.12 5.20
C GLU A 237 -4.12 -17.38 5.02
N SER A 238 -4.98 -16.46 5.45
CA SER A 238 -6.43 -16.62 5.41
C SER A 238 -7.12 -15.50 4.64
N PRO A 239 -7.44 -15.68 3.36
CA PRO A 239 -8.17 -14.69 2.57
C PRO A 239 -9.57 -14.38 3.11
N SER A 240 -10.11 -15.23 4.01
CA SER A 240 -11.35 -14.93 4.74
C SER A 240 -11.14 -13.97 5.91
N THR A 241 -9.91 -13.74 6.32
CA THR A 241 -9.56 -12.73 7.34
C THR A 241 -9.11 -11.45 6.67
N MET A 242 -9.78 -10.37 6.99
CA MET A 242 -9.52 -9.03 6.44
C MET A 242 -9.45 -8.01 7.56
N TYR A 243 -8.66 -6.97 7.37
CA TYR A 243 -8.52 -5.86 8.30
C TYR A 243 -8.87 -4.56 7.61
N LEU A 244 -9.51 -3.65 8.30
CA LEU A 244 -10.03 -2.42 7.74
C LEU A 244 -9.76 -1.25 8.68
N GLN A 245 -9.15 -0.18 8.16
CA GLN A 245 -9.14 1.14 8.79
C GLN A 245 -10.29 1.95 8.22
N ASN A 246 -11.20 2.35 9.08
CA ASN A 246 -12.30 3.25 8.79
C ASN A 246 -12.10 4.60 9.48
N HIS A 247 -12.92 5.59 9.17
CA HIS A 247 -12.94 6.88 9.85
C HIS A 247 -13.11 6.74 11.37
N GLY A 248 -14.01 5.87 11.81
CA GLY A 248 -14.38 5.64 13.20
C GLY A 248 -13.71 4.42 13.85
N GLY A 249 -12.64 3.83 13.29
CA GLY A 249 -11.99 2.71 13.96
C GLY A 249 -11.23 1.75 13.08
N VAL A 250 -10.71 0.71 13.71
CA VAL A 250 -10.04 -0.43 13.06
C VAL A 250 -10.93 -1.66 13.25
N PHE A 251 -11.14 -2.40 12.18
CA PHE A 251 -12.06 -3.54 12.15
C PHE A 251 -11.40 -4.77 11.58
N ARG A 252 -11.87 -5.96 12.02
CA ARG A 252 -11.52 -7.26 11.48
C ARG A 252 -12.76 -7.99 11.02
N SER A 253 -12.66 -8.65 9.87
CA SER A 253 -13.57 -9.68 9.41
C SER A 253 -12.87 -11.03 9.44
N THR A 254 -13.59 -12.12 9.77
CA THR A 254 -13.13 -13.51 9.67
C THR A 254 -14.00 -14.34 8.73
N ASP A 255 -14.92 -13.69 8.03
CA ASP A 255 -15.90 -14.30 7.13
C ASP A 255 -15.84 -13.70 5.71
N ALA A 256 -14.62 -13.37 5.26
CA ALA A 256 -14.33 -12.79 3.96
C ALA A 256 -15.03 -11.44 3.73
N GLY A 257 -15.12 -10.61 4.76
CA GLY A 257 -15.70 -9.27 4.68
C GLY A 257 -17.22 -9.22 4.80
N VAL A 258 -17.92 -10.34 5.02
CA VAL A 258 -19.38 -10.35 5.17
C VAL A 258 -19.81 -9.57 6.41
N SER A 259 -19.04 -9.69 7.50
CA SER A 259 -19.26 -8.90 8.71
C SER A 259 -17.94 -8.45 9.33
N TRP A 260 -17.99 -7.35 10.08
CA TRP A 260 -16.83 -6.70 10.67
C TRP A 260 -17.04 -6.47 12.16
N GLN A 261 -15.97 -6.59 12.93
CA GLN A 261 -15.92 -6.32 14.36
C GLN A 261 -14.80 -5.33 14.65
N SER A 262 -15.06 -4.34 15.53
CA SER A 262 -14.02 -3.42 15.99
C SER A 262 -12.92 -4.18 16.74
N ILE A 263 -11.67 -3.77 16.46
CA ILE A 263 -10.44 -4.29 17.08
C ILE A 263 -9.54 -3.13 17.56
N ASP A 264 -10.08 -1.95 17.78
CA ASP A 264 -9.34 -0.76 18.18
C ASP A 264 -9.10 -0.65 19.70
N GLY A 265 -9.60 -1.63 20.47
CA GLY A 265 -9.33 -1.73 21.91
C GLY A 265 -7.83 -1.90 22.19
N GLY A 266 -7.20 -0.90 22.86
CA GLY A 266 -5.75 -0.92 23.13
C GLY A 266 -4.93 -0.02 22.21
N LEU A 267 -5.52 0.54 21.16
CA LEU A 267 -4.93 1.69 20.48
C LEU A 267 -4.97 2.93 21.38
N PRO A 268 -4.11 3.97 21.14
CA PRO A 268 -4.18 5.22 21.89
C PRO A 268 -5.59 5.85 21.78
N PRO A 269 -5.93 6.90 22.54
CA PRO A 269 -7.26 7.49 22.58
C PRO A 269 -7.65 8.18 21.24
N SER A 270 -7.20 7.62 20.15
CA SER A 270 -7.65 7.90 18.79
C SER A 270 -7.56 6.62 17.98
N ASN A 271 -8.69 6.18 17.48
CA ASN A 271 -8.85 5.04 16.58
C ASN A 271 -8.92 5.46 15.10
N PHE A 272 -8.76 6.75 14.81
CA PHE A 272 -8.67 7.28 13.45
C PHE A 272 -7.26 7.06 12.89
N GLY A 273 -7.18 6.73 11.63
CA GLY A 273 -5.95 6.59 10.86
C GLY A 273 -6.25 6.42 9.38
N PHE A 274 -5.22 6.38 8.54
CA PHE A 274 -5.40 6.10 7.12
C PHE A 274 -4.86 4.73 6.72
N PRO A 275 -3.62 4.32 7.09
CA PRO A 275 -3.08 3.04 6.67
C PRO A 275 -3.54 1.90 7.58
N ILE A 276 -3.70 0.73 7.00
CA ILE A 276 -3.59 -0.56 7.65
C ILE A 276 -2.79 -1.48 6.73
N VAL A 277 -1.80 -2.16 7.27
CA VAL A 277 -0.90 -3.06 6.54
C VAL A 277 -0.90 -4.40 7.26
N ALA A 278 -1.25 -5.47 6.55
CA ALA A 278 -1.06 -6.83 7.04
C ALA A 278 0.36 -7.31 6.71
N HIS A 279 0.96 -8.04 7.63
CA HIS A 279 2.25 -8.68 7.41
C HIS A 279 2.11 -9.73 6.30
N PRO A 280 2.95 -9.75 5.26
CA PRO A 280 2.73 -10.59 4.07
C PRO A 280 2.92 -12.10 4.32
N ARG A 281 3.49 -12.51 5.48
CA ARG A 281 3.84 -13.90 5.78
C ARG A 281 3.43 -14.39 7.17
N LYS A 282 3.00 -13.51 8.07
CA LYS A 282 2.60 -13.87 9.45
C LYS A 282 1.12 -13.54 9.62
N PRO A 283 0.25 -14.55 9.77
CA PRO A 283 -1.17 -14.30 9.97
C PRO A 283 -1.40 -13.58 11.31
N GLY A 284 -2.40 -12.72 11.34
CA GLY A 284 -2.75 -11.94 12.53
C GLY A 284 -1.81 -10.76 12.84
N VAL A 285 -0.71 -10.60 12.09
CA VAL A 285 0.20 -9.48 12.31
C VAL A 285 -0.19 -8.30 11.41
N ILE A 286 -0.54 -7.17 12.03
CA ILE A 286 -1.02 -5.97 11.34
C ILE A 286 -0.39 -4.71 11.94
N TYR A 287 -0.31 -3.67 11.11
CA TYR A 287 0.27 -2.38 11.46
C TYR A 287 -0.69 -1.25 11.11
N THR A 288 -0.74 -0.22 11.96
CA THR A 288 -1.47 1.02 11.70
C THR A 288 -0.71 2.24 12.24
N PHE A 289 -1.12 3.43 11.80
CA PHE A 289 -0.57 4.71 12.25
C PHE A 289 -1.73 5.61 12.71
N PRO A 290 -2.07 5.59 14.01
CA PRO A 290 -3.17 6.38 14.57
C PRO A 290 -2.93 7.89 14.45
N LEU A 291 -4.00 8.61 14.16
CA LEU A 291 -4.04 10.07 14.06
C LEU A 291 -5.19 10.63 14.88
N VAL A 292 -5.10 11.88 15.29
CA VAL A 292 -6.23 12.61 15.89
C VAL A 292 -7.32 12.84 14.83
N ALA A 293 -8.57 12.52 15.17
CA ALA A 293 -9.71 12.60 14.27
C ALA A 293 -10.23 14.02 14.02
N ASP A 294 -9.74 15.02 14.76
CA ASP A 294 -10.22 16.39 14.73
C ASP A 294 -10.11 17.01 13.32
N MET A 295 -11.24 17.35 12.73
CA MET A 295 -11.33 17.94 11.38
C MET A 295 -10.92 19.42 11.33
N GLU A 296 -10.99 20.12 12.46
CA GLU A 296 -10.65 21.54 12.57
C GLU A 296 -9.16 21.79 12.81
N ARG A 297 -8.46 20.74 13.21
CA ARG A 297 -7.01 20.77 13.47
C ARG A 297 -6.27 19.90 12.48
N PHE A 298 -4.99 20.11 12.38
CA PHE A 298 -4.11 19.23 11.63
C PHE A 298 -4.23 17.78 12.15
N ARG A 299 -4.43 16.81 11.24
CA ARG A 299 -4.39 15.38 11.56
C ARG A 299 -2.93 14.99 11.83
N PHE A 300 -2.61 14.75 13.08
CA PHE A 300 -1.28 14.35 13.56
C PHE A 300 -1.46 13.22 14.58
N PRO A 301 -0.38 12.47 14.93
CA PRO A 301 -0.47 11.40 15.91
C PRO A 301 -0.92 11.90 17.28
N PRO A 302 -1.61 11.07 18.10
CA PRO A 302 -1.93 11.39 19.48
C PRO A 302 -0.69 11.87 20.25
N ASP A 303 -0.86 12.92 21.06
CA ASP A 303 0.23 13.59 21.81
C ASP A 303 1.41 14.09 20.96
N ALA A 304 1.20 14.24 19.65
CA ALA A 304 2.25 14.53 18.66
C ALA A 304 3.42 13.55 18.75
N CYS A 305 3.15 12.29 19.06
CA CYS A 305 4.15 11.23 19.21
C CYS A 305 4.19 10.37 17.93
N CYS A 306 5.30 10.42 17.20
CA CYS A 306 5.50 9.57 16.04
C CYS A 306 5.61 8.10 16.46
N ALA A 307 4.63 7.28 16.10
CA ALA A 307 4.64 5.86 16.41
C ALA A 307 3.78 5.05 15.44
N VAL A 308 4.28 3.89 15.07
CA VAL A 308 3.51 2.81 14.44
C VAL A 308 2.95 1.92 15.57
N TYR A 309 1.82 1.33 15.35
CA TYR A 309 1.25 0.32 16.25
C TYR A 309 1.15 -1.01 15.53
N ARG A 310 1.64 -2.07 16.19
CA ARG A 310 1.57 -3.46 15.71
C ARG A 310 0.68 -4.29 16.61
N SER A 311 -0.19 -5.08 16.00
CA SER A 311 -0.82 -6.23 16.65
C SER A 311 -0.21 -7.51 16.09
N GLU A 312 -0.05 -8.54 16.95
CA GLU A 312 0.42 -9.87 16.55
C GLU A 312 -0.65 -10.96 16.76
N ASP A 313 -1.85 -10.56 17.16
CA ASP A 313 -2.97 -11.42 17.53
C ASP A 313 -4.29 -11.04 16.82
N GLY A 314 -4.18 -10.40 15.66
CA GLY A 314 -5.33 -10.01 14.85
C GLY A 314 -6.12 -8.83 15.40
N GLY A 315 -5.47 -7.98 16.21
CA GLY A 315 -6.05 -6.75 16.74
C GLY A 315 -6.58 -6.87 18.18
N GLU A 316 -6.38 -8.00 18.86
CA GLU A 316 -6.79 -8.14 20.27
C GLU A 316 -5.92 -7.26 21.19
N THR A 317 -4.61 -7.20 20.91
CA THR A 317 -3.67 -6.31 21.61
C THR A 317 -2.80 -5.52 20.63
N TRP A 318 -2.31 -4.34 21.08
CA TRP A 318 -1.49 -3.45 20.27
C TRP A 318 -0.25 -3.02 21.00
N SER A 319 0.88 -3.08 20.33
CA SER A 319 2.19 -2.63 20.81
C SER A 319 2.62 -1.36 20.06
N LYS A 320 3.08 -0.37 20.82
CA LYS A 320 3.66 0.85 20.25
C LYS A 320 5.08 0.60 19.81
N LEU A 321 5.42 1.02 18.59
CA LEU A 321 6.72 0.86 17.95
C LEU A 321 7.28 2.26 17.60
N ASP A 322 8.19 2.77 18.42
CA ASP A 322 8.75 4.13 18.25
C ASP A 322 10.28 4.20 18.39
N ASP A 323 10.95 3.06 18.58
CA ASP A 323 12.41 3.04 18.65
C ASP A 323 13.05 3.48 17.33
N GLY A 324 13.88 4.53 17.37
CA GLY A 324 14.47 5.15 16.18
C GLY A 324 13.60 6.19 15.48
N LEU A 325 12.32 6.38 15.88
CA LEU A 325 11.48 7.46 15.40
C LEU A 325 11.73 8.78 16.13
N PRO A 326 11.26 9.93 15.58
CA PRO A 326 11.41 11.24 16.22
C PRO A 326 10.81 11.29 17.64
N THR A 327 11.60 11.74 18.60
CA THR A 327 11.18 11.96 20.00
C THR A 327 10.70 13.39 20.26
N VAL A 328 10.81 14.27 19.27
CA VAL A 328 10.28 15.65 19.31
C VAL A 328 8.83 15.68 18.85
N PRO A 329 8.05 16.73 19.16
CA PRO A 329 6.69 16.84 18.66
C PRO A 329 6.60 16.65 17.14
N PHE A 330 5.74 15.73 16.71
CA PHE A 330 5.60 15.30 15.32
C PHE A 330 4.21 15.67 14.78
N TRP A 331 4.18 16.63 13.85
CA TRP A 331 2.97 17.23 13.32
C TRP A 331 2.69 16.80 11.86
N ALA A 332 2.81 15.51 11.60
CA ALA A 332 2.59 14.96 10.26
C ALA A 332 1.63 13.79 10.27
N ALA A 333 0.98 13.57 9.13
CA ALA A 333 0.14 12.39 8.89
C ALA A 333 0.86 11.40 7.98
N VAL A 334 0.52 10.11 8.13
CA VAL A 334 0.81 9.04 7.18
C VAL A 334 -0.48 8.73 6.42
N MET A 335 -0.44 8.83 5.08
CA MET A 335 -1.60 8.60 4.24
C MET A 335 -1.84 7.10 4.01
N ARG A 336 -3.03 6.74 3.50
CA ARG A 336 -3.49 5.33 3.31
C ARG A 336 -2.53 4.44 2.52
N ASP A 337 -1.89 4.99 1.48
CA ASP A 337 -0.93 4.29 0.63
C ASP A 337 0.52 4.67 0.93
N ALA A 338 0.74 5.51 1.94
CA ALA A 338 2.08 5.90 2.39
C ALA A 338 2.65 4.98 3.47
N MET A 339 2.13 3.76 3.60
CA MET A 339 2.69 2.69 4.44
C MET A 339 2.60 1.36 3.69
N CYS A 340 3.66 0.55 3.73
CA CYS A 340 3.72 -0.76 3.10
C CYS A 340 4.69 -1.71 3.79
N ALA A 341 4.62 -2.99 3.41
CA ALA A 341 5.57 -4.03 3.77
C ALA A 341 6.21 -4.65 2.51
N ASP A 342 7.42 -5.18 2.62
CA ASP A 342 8.00 -6.06 1.61
C ASP A 342 7.87 -7.54 2.00
N ASN A 343 8.25 -8.45 1.09
CA ASN A 343 8.13 -9.91 1.29
C ASN A 343 9.40 -10.58 1.84
N ALA A 344 10.40 -9.84 2.28
CA ALA A 344 11.64 -10.40 2.80
C ALA A 344 11.49 -11.07 4.17
N ASP A 345 12.54 -11.76 4.60
CA ASP A 345 12.66 -12.36 5.94
C ASP A 345 13.94 -11.83 6.62
N PRO A 346 13.83 -11.04 7.70
CA PRO A 346 12.60 -10.43 8.24
C PRO A 346 11.94 -9.44 7.28
N THR A 347 10.62 -9.23 7.43
CA THR A 347 9.85 -8.30 6.62
C THR A 347 10.22 -6.85 6.91
N GLY A 348 10.49 -6.08 5.87
CA GLY A 348 10.65 -4.64 5.97
C GLY A 348 9.31 -3.92 6.04
N ILE A 349 9.20 -2.95 6.95
CA ILE A 349 8.04 -2.06 7.06
C ILE A 349 8.49 -0.64 6.73
N TYR A 350 7.69 0.05 5.93
CA TYR A 350 8.02 1.38 5.42
C TYR A 350 6.85 2.33 5.60
N PHE A 351 7.14 3.59 5.95
CA PHE A 351 6.14 4.63 5.84
C PHE A 351 6.74 5.97 5.45
N GLY A 352 5.92 6.78 4.78
CA GLY A 352 6.24 8.14 4.39
C GLY A 352 5.23 9.14 4.97
N THR A 353 5.69 10.34 5.24
CA THR A 353 4.91 11.37 5.94
C THR A 353 4.56 12.54 5.02
N ARG A 354 3.54 13.29 5.39
CA ARG A 354 3.18 14.52 4.68
C ARG A 354 4.19 15.66 4.86
N ASN A 355 5.15 15.51 5.77
CA ASN A 355 6.28 16.43 5.93
C ASN A 355 7.51 16.03 5.10
N GLY A 356 7.43 14.91 4.37
CA GLY A 356 8.50 14.48 3.45
C GLY A 356 9.59 13.64 4.10
N GLU A 357 9.38 13.09 5.28
CA GLU A 357 10.24 12.05 5.84
C GLU A 357 9.75 10.66 5.41
N VAL A 358 10.68 9.75 5.17
CA VAL A 358 10.42 8.34 4.90
C VAL A 358 11.25 7.49 5.83
N TYR A 359 10.60 6.55 6.51
CA TYR A 359 11.20 5.64 7.46
C TYR A 359 11.11 4.19 7.00
N CYS A 360 12.08 3.38 7.39
CA CYS A 360 12.15 1.95 7.18
C CYS A 360 12.49 1.25 8.49
N SER A 361 11.81 0.14 8.75
CA SER A 361 12.26 -0.87 9.70
C SER A 361 12.70 -2.11 8.93
N ALA A 362 13.85 -2.66 9.26
CA ALA A 362 14.38 -3.89 8.67
C ALA A 362 14.02 -5.15 9.49
N ASP A 363 13.35 -4.97 10.62
CA ASP A 363 13.07 -5.96 11.65
C ASP A 363 11.60 -5.92 12.13
N GLU A 364 10.68 -5.79 11.17
CA GLU A 364 9.23 -5.88 11.40
C GLU A 364 8.67 -4.78 12.32
N GLY A 365 9.35 -3.64 12.43
CA GLY A 365 8.92 -2.49 13.20
C GLY A 365 9.64 -2.31 14.53
N ASP A 366 10.52 -3.22 14.93
CA ASP A 366 11.21 -3.16 16.23
C ASP A 366 12.20 -1.98 16.31
N HIS A 367 12.87 -1.64 15.21
CA HIS A 367 13.72 -0.45 15.11
C HIS A 367 13.53 0.27 13.78
N TRP A 368 13.47 1.59 13.81
CA TRP A 368 13.24 2.45 12.65
C TRP A 368 14.48 3.27 12.29
N GLN A 369 14.70 3.45 11.00
CA GLN A 369 15.73 4.33 10.47
C GLN A 369 15.15 5.27 9.41
N LEU A 370 15.72 6.46 9.30
CA LEU A 370 15.38 7.43 8.29
C LEU A 370 15.98 7.02 6.93
N VAL A 371 15.14 6.89 5.91
CA VAL A 371 15.54 6.62 4.51
C VAL A 371 15.81 7.92 3.77
N ALA A 372 14.90 8.87 3.92
CA ALA A 372 14.96 10.18 3.27
C ALA A 372 14.21 11.22 4.09
N ASP A 373 14.66 12.48 4.00
CA ASP A 373 13.99 13.64 4.59
C ASP A 373 13.86 14.77 3.57
N LYS A 374 13.05 15.77 3.89
CA LYS A 374 12.86 16.99 3.06
C LYS A 374 12.36 16.68 1.64
N LEU A 375 11.72 15.54 1.44
CA LEU A 375 10.99 15.28 0.22
C LEU A 375 9.71 16.12 0.18
N PRO A 376 9.07 16.30 -0.98
CA PRO A 376 7.69 16.79 -1.00
C PRO A 376 6.75 15.85 -0.22
N ASP A 377 5.56 16.35 0.09
CA ASP A 377 4.46 15.60 0.72
C ASP A 377 4.33 14.16 0.14
N VAL A 378 4.63 13.14 0.96
CA VAL A 378 4.59 11.73 0.52
C VAL A 378 3.14 11.25 0.47
N LEU A 379 2.73 10.74 -0.67
CA LEU A 379 1.37 10.29 -0.96
C LEU A 379 1.25 8.77 -0.95
N CYS A 380 2.27 8.07 -1.44
CA CYS A 380 2.33 6.61 -1.43
C CYS A 380 3.78 6.09 -1.33
N VAL A 381 3.92 4.89 -0.79
CA VAL A 381 5.18 4.11 -0.82
C VAL A 381 4.91 2.68 -1.22
N ARG A 382 5.83 2.06 -1.96
CA ARG A 382 5.81 0.63 -2.30
C ARG A 382 7.22 0.09 -2.28
N ALA A 383 7.42 -1.04 -1.61
CA ALA A 383 8.70 -1.72 -1.50
C ALA A 383 8.66 -3.10 -2.17
N ALA A 384 9.76 -3.50 -2.78
CA ALA A 384 9.93 -4.84 -3.31
C ALA A 384 11.39 -5.30 -3.20
N VAL A 385 11.58 -6.59 -2.94
CA VAL A 385 12.87 -7.26 -3.09
C VAL A 385 13.04 -7.57 -4.57
N ILE A 386 14.16 -7.14 -5.16
CA ILE A 386 14.41 -7.19 -6.60
C ILE A 386 15.69 -7.99 -6.98
N GLY A 387 16.35 -8.60 -5.99
CA GLY A 387 17.56 -9.41 -6.23
C GLY A 387 18.01 -10.21 -5.02
#